data_2ce66770a21c31f23c09ab85a32d9fc5
#
_entry.id   2ce66770a21c31f23c09ab85a32d9fc5
#
_cell.length_a   1.000
_cell.length_b   1.000
_cell.length_c   1.000
_cell.angle_alpha   90.00
_cell.angle_beta   90.00
_cell.angle_gamma   90.00
#
_symmetry.space_group_name_H-M   'P 1'
#
loop_
_entity.id
_entity.type
_entity.pdbx_description
1 polymer ?
#
loop_
_entity_poly.entity_id
_entity_poly.type
_entity_poly.pdbx_seq_one_letter_code
_entity_poly.pdbx_strand_id
1 'polypeptide(L)'
;MKNAARALILFATGLGLVSCSASTTLKNSWRDPTVEGPLEFNKVLVVMVTKDGSTRRTVEDAIVKRIAARRHVEAVPSYTLLMESDLTNKEHAKHLVEEAGFDGAIALRIVGVDKEVSYVPGTYPSPYYNFWGYYDYAWPAVYDPGYMQTDTIVNVETMVYSVKDGKLVWAGTTETFNPSNIDDMVDGIASAVSQELTKQGLVK
;
A
#
# COMPACT_ATOMS: atom_id res chain seq x y z
N MET A 1 26.21 55.05 28.90
CA MET A 1 26.18 54.98 27.43
C MET A 1 25.65 53.58 27.07
N LYS A 2 24.48 53.48 26.44
CA LYS A 2 23.61 52.31 26.35
C LYS A 2 23.91 51.51 25.10
N ASN A 3 24.36 50.26 25.24
CA ASN A 3 24.50 49.33 24.13
C ASN A 3 23.20 48.57 23.93
N ALA A 4 22.50 48.84 22.82
CA ALA A 4 21.32 48.11 22.41
C ALA A 4 21.77 46.90 21.56
N ALA A 5 21.63 45.70 22.15
CA ALA A 5 21.76 44.43 21.44
C ALA A 5 20.49 44.19 20.56
N ARG A 6 20.64 44.17 19.26
CA ARG A 6 19.59 43.77 18.32
C ARG A 6 19.58 42.25 18.22
N ALA A 7 18.55 41.64 18.81
CA ALA A 7 18.24 40.23 18.61
C ALA A 7 17.61 40.05 17.22
N LEU A 8 18.32 39.39 16.31
CA LEU A 8 17.84 38.98 15.00
C LEU A 8 17.09 37.65 15.13
N ILE A 9 15.75 37.69 15.16
CA ILE A 9 14.91 36.48 15.16
C ILE A 9 14.87 35.97 13.73
N LEU A 10 15.60 34.90 13.44
CA LEU A 10 15.50 34.11 12.23
C LEU A 10 14.22 33.27 12.29
N PHE A 11 13.19 33.71 11.57
CA PHE A 11 11.97 32.94 11.33
C PHE A 11 12.28 31.91 10.25
N ALA A 12 12.66 30.72 10.67
CA ALA A 12 12.82 29.57 9.76
C ALA A 12 11.41 29.08 9.36
N THR A 13 10.90 29.58 8.23
CA THR A 13 9.72 29.04 7.55
C THR A 13 10.07 27.66 7.00
N GLY A 14 9.76 26.62 7.75
CA GLY A 14 9.79 25.23 7.28
C GLY A 14 8.73 25.06 6.18
N LEU A 15 9.18 25.04 4.90
CA LEU A 15 8.36 24.54 3.81
C LEU A 15 8.16 23.04 4.02
N GLY A 16 7.03 22.66 4.58
CA GLY A 16 6.59 21.28 4.59
C GLY A 16 6.38 20.81 3.16
N LEU A 17 7.28 19.98 2.67
CA LEU A 17 7.06 19.22 1.44
C LEU A 17 5.88 18.30 1.70
N VAL A 18 4.70 18.64 1.20
CA VAL A 18 3.56 17.73 1.12
C VAL A 18 3.95 16.69 0.07
N SER A 19 4.53 15.58 0.52
CA SER A 19 4.71 14.40 -0.30
C SER A 19 3.32 13.88 -0.63
N CYS A 20 2.92 13.94 -1.90
CA CYS A 20 1.77 13.19 -2.40
C CYS A 20 2.16 11.71 -2.39
N SER A 21 2.04 11.07 -1.24
CA SER A 21 2.13 9.61 -1.16
C SER A 21 0.83 9.00 -1.68
N ALA A 22 0.93 7.88 -2.39
CA ALA A 22 -0.23 7.09 -2.79
C ALA A 22 -1.15 6.84 -1.59
N SER A 23 -2.43 7.12 -1.74
CA SER A 23 -3.39 6.89 -0.65
C SER A 23 -3.80 5.42 -0.66
N THR A 24 -3.41 4.67 0.36
CA THR A 24 -3.83 3.29 0.56
C THR A 24 -4.79 3.20 1.74
N THR A 25 -5.95 2.59 1.51
CA THR A 25 -6.99 2.36 2.52
C THR A 25 -7.32 0.89 2.63
N LEU A 26 -7.59 0.41 3.85
CA LEU A 26 -8.14 -0.92 4.08
C LEU A 26 -9.65 -0.88 3.86
N LYS A 27 -10.15 -1.68 2.92
CA LYS A 27 -11.59 -1.76 2.57
C LYS A 27 -12.35 -2.70 3.49
N ASN A 28 -11.77 -3.84 3.76
CA ASN A 28 -12.33 -4.86 4.64
C ASN A 28 -11.21 -5.67 5.30
N SER A 29 -11.53 -6.31 6.41
CA SER A 29 -10.67 -7.29 7.04
C SER A 29 -11.50 -8.36 7.75
N TRP A 30 -10.92 -9.54 7.88
CA TRP A 30 -11.44 -10.66 8.63
C TRP A 30 -10.32 -11.24 9.51
N ARG A 31 -10.67 -11.64 10.71
CA ARG A 31 -9.81 -12.35 11.65
C ARG A 31 -10.45 -13.66 12.05
N ASP A 32 -9.69 -14.72 12.14
CA ASP A 32 -10.16 -15.98 12.72
C ASP A 32 -10.54 -15.74 14.21
N PRO A 33 -11.81 -15.96 14.59
CA PRO A 33 -12.27 -15.73 15.97
C PRO A 33 -11.63 -16.67 16.99
N THR A 34 -11.00 -17.75 16.55
CA THR A 34 -10.31 -18.72 17.44
C THR A 34 -8.87 -18.33 17.75
N VAL A 35 -8.33 -17.29 17.09
CA VAL A 35 -7.00 -16.79 17.37
C VAL A 35 -7.04 -15.81 18.54
N GLU A 36 -6.42 -16.20 19.65
CA GLU A 36 -6.32 -15.39 20.85
C GLU A 36 -4.92 -14.77 20.97
N GLY A 37 -4.88 -13.44 21.17
CA GLY A 37 -3.62 -12.68 21.38
C GLY A 37 -2.79 -12.45 20.12
N PRO A 38 -1.54 -12.01 20.30
CA PRO A 38 -0.63 -11.71 19.20
C PRO A 38 -0.18 -12.95 18.45
N LEU A 39 0.06 -12.80 17.14
CA LEU A 39 0.69 -13.81 16.30
C LEU A 39 2.18 -13.90 16.67
N GLU A 40 2.63 -15.06 17.08
CA GLU A 40 4.03 -15.32 17.47
C GLU A 40 4.73 -16.14 16.38
N PHE A 41 4.96 -15.51 15.23
CA PHE A 41 5.74 -16.12 14.16
C PHE A 41 7.23 -15.82 14.34
N ASN A 42 8.06 -16.84 14.14
CA ASN A 42 9.52 -16.71 14.11
C ASN A 42 10.04 -16.62 12.68
N LYS A 43 9.43 -17.39 11.75
CA LYS A 43 9.85 -17.46 10.36
C LYS A 43 8.66 -17.41 9.42
N VAL A 44 8.59 -16.36 8.61
CA VAL A 44 7.44 -16.06 7.73
C VAL A 44 7.86 -16.15 6.27
N LEU A 45 7.11 -16.91 5.47
CA LEU A 45 7.22 -16.93 4.02
C LEU A 45 6.38 -15.81 3.43
N VAL A 46 6.96 -14.99 2.55
CA VAL A 46 6.24 -13.94 1.83
C VAL A 46 6.03 -14.37 0.39
N VAL A 47 4.78 -14.38 -0.06
CA VAL A 47 4.38 -14.87 -1.37
C VAL A 47 3.58 -13.80 -2.11
N MET A 48 4.06 -13.37 -3.28
CA MET A 48 3.25 -12.59 -4.23
C MET A 48 2.72 -13.50 -5.33
N VAL A 49 1.42 -13.68 -5.37
CA VAL A 49 0.74 -14.52 -6.38
C VAL A 49 0.58 -13.71 -7.65
N THR A 50 1.48 -13.90 -8.60
CA THR A 50 1.50 -13.24 -9.92
C THR A 50 2.22 -14.11 -10.93
N LYS A 51 1.91 -13.89 -12.24
CA LYS A 51 2.64 -14.52 -13.35
C LYS A 51 3.92 -13.75 -13.72
N ASP A 52 4.01 -12.49 -13.30
CA ASP A 52 5.18 -11.66 -13.58
C ASP A 52 6.26 -11.86 -12.53
N GLY A 53 7.36 -12.52 -12.92
CA GLY A 53 8.48 -12.83 -12.03
C GLY A 53 9.23 -11.60 -11.51
N SER A 54 9.22 -10.48 -12.22
CA SER A 54 9.83 -9.23 -11.77
C SER A 54 8.99 -8.61 -10.65
N THR A 55 7.68 -8.47 -10.88
CA THR A 55 6.74 -7.98 -9.85
C THR A 55 6.77 -8.86 -8.61
N ARG A 56 6.82 -10.21 -8.79
CA ARG A 56 6.94 -11.15 -7.66
C ARG A 56 8.12 -10.79 -6.76
N ARG A 57 9.32 -10.70 -7.34
CA ARG A 57 10.56 -10.40 -6.59
C ARG A 57 10.50 -9.03 -5.94
N THR A 58 10.11 -8.00 -6.68
CA THR A 58 10.06 -6.64 -6.16
C THR A 58 9.11 -6.51 -4.97
N VAL A 59 7.91 -7.09 -5.05
CA VAL A 59 6.92 -7.03 -3.96
C VAL A 59 7.37 -7.85 -2.76
N GLU A 60 7.83 -9.10 -2.98
CA GLU A 60 8.29 -9.97 -1.90
C GLU A 60 9.47 -9.36 -1.14
N ASP A 61 10.49 -8.83 -1.84
CA ASP A 61 11.64 -8.15 -1.24
C ASP A 61 11.22 -6.91 -0.43
N ALA A 62 10.30 -6.11 -0.98
CA ALA A 62 9.82 -4.92 -0.31
C ALA A 62 9.07 -5.25 0.99
N ILE A 63 8.24 -6.30 1.02
CA ILE A 63 7.54 -6.77 2.23
C ILE A 63 8.53 -7.36 3.24
N VAL A 64 9.46 -8.21 2.78
CA VAL A 64 10.51 -8.80 3.62
C VAL A 64 11.32 -7.71 4.34
N LYS A 65 11.75 -6.68 3.63
CA LYS A 65 12.48 -5.54 4.20
C LYS A 65 11.69 -4.86 5.33
N ARG A 66 10.37 -4.73 5.20
CA ARG A 66 9.52 -4.11 6.23
C ARG A 66 9.32 -4.99 7.44
N ILE A 67 9.17 -6.30 7.25
CA ILE A 67 9.07 -7.27 8.36
C ILE A 67 10.40 -7.33 9.12
N ALA A 68 11.52 -7.39 8.42
CA ALA A 68 12.86 -7.43 9.00
C ALA A 68 13.18 -6.20 9.87
N ALA A 69 12.59 -5.06 9.59
CA ALA A 69 12.71 -3.87 10.44
C ALA A 69 12.07 -4.05 11.83
N ARG A 70 11.20 -5.05 12.00
CA ARG A 70 10.58 -5.46 13.28
C ARG A 70 11.35 -6.63 13.88
N ARG A 71 12.48 -6.41 14.44
CA ARG A 71 13.59 -7.21 14.99
C ARG A 71 13.37 -8.66 15.46
N HIS A 72 12.19 -9.28 15.35
CA HIS A 72 11.91 -10.61 15.97
C HIS A 72 11.39 -11.66 14.99
N VAL A 73 11.23 -11.33 13.70
CA VAL A 73 10.67 -12.24 12.71
C VAL A 73 11.62 -12.35 11.52
N GLU A 74 12.04 -13.56 11.20
CA GLU A 74 12.75 -13.85 9.96
C GLU A 74 11.72 -13.90 8.82
N ALA A 75 11.81 -12.99 7.87
CA ALA A 75 10.97 -13.02 6.68
C ALA A 75 11.79 -13.46 5.46
N VAL A 76 11.25 -14.38 4.67
CA VAL A 76 11.93 -14.94 3.51
C VAL A 76 11.03 -14.80 2.28
N PRO A 77 11.54 -14.25 1.16
CA PRO A 77 10.76 -14.15 -0.06
C PRO A 77 10.62 -15.53 -0.72
N SER A 78 9.42 -15.84 -1.18
CA SER A 78 9.10 -17.19 -1.67
C SER A 78 9.89 -17.60 -2.90
N TYR A 79 10.31 -16.66 -3.74
CA TYR A 79 11.07 -16.94 -4.95
C TYR A 79 12.48 -17.52 -4.68
N THR A 80 12.99 -17.39 -3.45
CA THR A 80 14.28 -18.01 -3.05
C THR A 80 14.14 -19.49 -2.70
N LEU A 81 12.94 -19.94 -2.39
CA LEU A 81 12.63 -21.31 -2.02
C LEU A 81 11.84 -22.05 -3.11
N LEU A 82 10.86 -21.39 -3.71
CA LEU A 82 9.93 -21.96 -4.68
C LEU A 82 10.27 -21.48 -6.09
N MET A 83 10.76 -22.37 -6.92
CA MET A 83 10.96 -22.09 -8.35
C MET A 83 9.61 -22.02 -9.07
N GLU A 84 9.61 -21.52 -10.30
CA GLU A 84 8.38 -21.36 -11.09
C GLU A 84 7.67 -22.70 -11.34
N SER A 85 8.42 -23.79 -11.51
CA SER A 85 7.91 -25.16 -11.62
C SER A 85 7.16 -25.63 -10.36
N ASP A 86 7.57 -25.17 -9.19
CA ASP A 86 7.02 -25.60 -7.90
C ASP A 86 5.67 -24.95 -7.62
N LEU A 87 5.40 -23.77 -8.22
CA LEU A 87 4.15 -23.02 -8.03
C LEU A 87 2.91 -23.78 -8.50
N THR A 88 3.07 -24.74 -9.41
CA THR A 88 1.99 -25.59 -9.92
C THR A 88 1.95 -26.97 -9.26
N ASN A 89 2.96 -27.31 -8.46
CA ASN A 89 3.05 -28.60 -7.74
C ASN A 89 2.87 -28.36 -6.23
N LYS A 90 1.62 -28.39 -5.79
CA LYS A 90 1.23 -28.11 -4.40
C LYS A 90 1.97 -29.01 -3.39
N GLU A 91 2.06 -30.32 -3.64
CA GLU A 91 2.67 -31.27 -2.69
C GLU A 91 4.17 -31.02 -2.56
N HIS A 92 4.85 -30.72 -3.66
CA HIS A 92 6.28 -30.38 -3.63
C HIS A 92 6.52 -29.04 -2.92
N ALA A 93 5.75 -27.99 -3.26
CA ALA A 93 5.84 -26.70 -2.59
C ALA A 93 5.58 -26.81 -1.08
N LYS A 94 4.58 -27.59 -0.68
CA LYS A 94 4.26 -27.86 0.73
C LYS A 94 5.44 -28.49 1.46
N HIS A 95 6.04 -29.53 0.87
CA HIS A 95 7.19 -30.22 1.45
C HIS A 95 8.37 -29.25 1.66
N LEU A 96 8.70 -28.42 0.66
CA LEU A 96 9.77 -27.43 0.76
C LEU A 96 9.52 -26.40 1.88
N VAL A 97 8.29 -25.92 2.01
CA VAL A 97 7.90 -24.95 3.05
C VAL A 97 7.96 -25.56 4.45
N GLU A 98 7.49 -26.79 4.62
CA GLU A 98 7.51 -27.51 5.89
C GLU A 98 8.96 -27.86 6.30
N GLU A 99 9.78 -28.35 5.38
CA GLU A 99 11.19 -28.69 5.62
C GLU A 99 12.03 -27.45 5.98
N ALA A 100 11.71 -26.30 5.39
CA ALA A 100 12.38 -25.04 5.68
C ALA A 100 11.97 -24.42 7.03
N GLY A 101 10.98 -24.98 7.73
CA GLY A 101 10.62 -24.63 9.09
C GLY A 101 9.87 -23.30 9.23
N PHE A 102 9.05 -22.90 8.23
CA PHE A 102 8.17 -21.74 8.34
C PHE A 102 7.00 -22.03 9.30
N ASP A 103 6.72 -21.06 10.18
CA ASP A 103 5.56 -21.10 11.07
C ASP A 103 4.42 -20.15 10.63
N GLY A 104 4.74 -19.16 9.79
CA GLY A 104 3.78 -18.24 9.19
C GLY A 104 3.95 -18.07 7.68
N ALA A 105 2.90 -17.64 7.00
CA ALA A 105 2.98 -17.20 5.61
C ALA A 105 2.10 -15.98 5.37
N ILE A 106 2.59 -15.06 4.55
CA ILE A 106 1.85 -13.88 4.07
C ILE A 106 1.73 -13.99 2.56
N ALA A 107 0.51 -14.08 2.06
CA ALA A 107 0.22 -14.12 0.63
C ALA A 107 -0.44 -12.82 0.19
N LEU A 108 0.06 -12.24 -0.91
CA LEU A 108 -0.51 -11.06 -1.54
C LEU A 108 -0.95 -11.41 -2.96
N ARG A 109 -2.06 -10.82 -3.40
CA ARG A 109 -2.59 -10.97 -4.76
C ARG A 109 -3.30 -9.70 -5.20
N ILE A 110 -3.01 -9.20 -6.40
CA ILE A 110 -3.82 -8.15 -7.02
C ILE A 110 -5.14 -8.78 -7.45
N VAL A 111 -6.25 -8.27 -6.93
CA VAL A 111 -7.61 -8.76 -7.19
C VAL A 111 -8.39 -7.85 -8.14
N GLY A 112 -7.92 -6.62 -8.34
CA GLY A 112 -8.53 -5.69 -9.28
C GLY A 112 -7.57 -4.54 -9.61
N VAL A 113 -7.66 -4.06 -10.85
CA VAL A 113 -7.04 -2.81 -11.29
C VAL A 113 -8.11 -2.07 -12.09
N ASP A 114 -8.63 -1.01 -11.49
CA ASP A 114 -9.68 -0.19 -12.06
C ASP A 114 -9.09 1.13 -12.57
N LYS A 115 -9.66 1.66 -13.65
CA LYS A 115 -9.30 2.97 -14.18
C LYS A 115 -10.54 3.83 -14.24
N GLU A 116 -10.50 4.95 -13.53
CA GLU A 116 -11.56 5.95 -13.54
C GLU A 116 -11.12 7.13 -14.40
N VAL A 117 -11.96 7.50 -15.36
CA VAL A 117 -11.71 8.65 -16.22
C VAL A 117 -12.66 9.76 -15.81
N SER A 118 -12.11 10.87 -15.36
CA SER A 118 -12.86 12.07 -14.96
C SER A 118 -12.47 13.26 -15.83
N TYR A 119 -13.44 14.17 -16.05
CA TYR A 119 -13.18 15.42 -16.72
C TYR A 119 -12.90 16.52 -15.68
N VAL A 120 -11.73 17.13 -15.79
CA VAL A 120 -11.34 18.29 -14.97
C VAL A 120 -11.60 19.55 -15.78
N PRO A 121 -12.59 20.40 -15.40
CA PRO A 121 -12.88 21.62 -16.13
C PRO A 121 -11.72 22.62 -15.95
N GLY A 122 -11.29 23.24 -17.05
CA GLY A 122 -10.27 24.29 -17.04
C GLY A 122 -10.74 25.58 -16.39
N THR A 123 -12.06 25.82 -16.40
CA THR A 123 -12.68 27.00 -15.80
C THR A 123 -13.84 26.58 -14.92
N TYR A 124 -13.87 27.06 -13.70
CA TYR A 124 -14.99 26.83 -12.78
C TYR A 124 -16.19 27.71 -13.12
N PRO A 125 -17.42 27.17 -13.09
CA PRO A 125 -18.62 27.97 -13.28
C PRO A 125 -18.69 29.12 -12.26
N SER A 126 -18.71 30.36 -12.74
CA SER A 126 -18.94 31.53 -11.91
C SER A 126 -20.37 32.02 -12.16
N PRO A 127 -21.10 32.43 -11.13
CA PRO A 127 -22.43 33.04 -11.34
C PRO A 127 -22.26 34.35 -12.07
N TYR A 128 -22.74 34.40 -13.32
CA TYR A 128 -22.73 35.62 -14.14
C TYR A 128 -24.17 36.19 -14.24
N TYR A 129 -24.37 37.33 -13.62
CA TYR A 129 -25.68 38.01 -13.60
C TYR A 129 -25.82 39.06 -14.70
N ASN A 130 -24.77 39.31 -15.52
CA ASN A 130 -24.77 40.26 -16.59
C ASN A 130 -23.87 39.83 -17.75
N PHE A 131 -23.99 40.57 -18.90
CA PHE A 131 -23.22 40.27 -20.10
C PHE A 131 -21.70 40.24 -19.88
N TRP A 132 -21.14 41.15 -19.13
CA TRP A 132 -19.72 41.25 -18.91
C TRP A 132 -19.20 40.10 -18.02
N GLY A 133 -19.95 39.69 -17.03
CA GLY A 133 -19.63 38.50 -16.24
C GLY A 133 -19.65 37.22 -17.08
N TYR A 134 -20.62 37.09 -18.00
CA TYR A 134 -20.64 36.00 -18.97
C TYR A 134 -19.43 36.05 -19.92
N TYR A 135 -19.09 37.23 -20.43
CA TYR A 135 -17.97 37.45 -21.34
C TYR A 135 -16.63 37.02 -20.70
N ASP A 136 -16.39 37.45 -19.45
CA ASP A 136 -15.17 37.09 -18.69
C ASP A 136 -15.08 35.58 -18.39
N TYR A 137 -16.22 34.90 -18.29
CA TYR A 137 -16.29 33.46 -18.12
C TYR A 137 -16.12 32.71 -19.44
N ALA A 138 -16.79 33.14 -20.50
CA ALA A 138 -16.90 32.37 -21.72
C ALA A 138 -15.56 32.25 -22.50
N TRP A 139 -14.78 33.31 -22.56
CA TRP A 139 -13.54 33.32 -23.27
C TRP A 139 -12.50 32.37 -22.66
N PRO A 140 -12.20 32.41 -21.34
CA PRO A 140 -11.33 31.43 -20.71
C PRO A 140 -11.81 29.98 -20.93
N ALA A 141 -13.11 29.70 -20.86
CA ALA A 141 -13.67 28.37 -21.04
C ALA A 141 -13.47 27.82 -22.49
N VAL A 142 -13.39 28.71 -23.48
CA VAL A 142 -13.09 28.32 -24.89
C VAL A 142 -11.59 28.02 -25.09
N TYR A 143 -10.73 28.79 -24.44
CA TYR A 143 -9.27 28.64 -24.61
C TYR A 143 -8.64 27.61 -23.66
N ASP A 144 -9.29 27.31 -22.55
CA ASP A 144 -8.90 26.26 -21.58
C ASP A 144 -10.07 25.31 -21.32
N PRO A 145 -10.35 24.41 -22.28
CA PRO A 145 -11.52 23.53 -22.20
C PRO A 145 -11.41 22.46 -21.09
N GLY A 146 -10.31 22.42 -20.35
CA GLY A 146 -10.05 21.38 -19.36
C GLY A 146 -9.41 20.13 -19.98
N TYR A 147 -9.28 19.08 -19.16
CA TYR A 147 -8.62 17.85 -19.57
C TYR A 147 -9.27 16.60 -18.96
N MET A 148 -9.04 15.46 -19.58
CA MET A 148 -9.41 14.16 -19.02
C MET A 148 -8.29 13.69 -18.10
N GLN A 149 -8.65 13.38 -16.85
CA GLN A 149 -7.78 12.73 -15.88
C GLN A 149 -8.14 11.27 -15.79
N THR A 150 -7.11 10.40 -15.77
CA THR A 150 -7.30 8.98 -15.54
C THR A 150 -6.67 8.60 -14.22
N ASP A 151 -7.48 8.15 -13.30
CA ASP A 151 -7.04 7.63 -12.01
C ASP A 151 -6.96 6.10 -12.06
N THR A 152 -5.95 5.54 -11.41
CA THR A 152 -5.74 4.10 -11.31
C THR A 152 -5.96 3.65 -9.87
N ILE A 153 -6.81 2.66 -9.69
CA ILE A 153 -7.15 2.08 -8.38
C ILE A 153 -6.68 0.62 -8.39
N VAL A 154 -5.77 0.28 -7.48
CA VAL A 154 -5.24 -1.08 -7.35
C VAL A 154 -5.77 -1.72 -6.07
N ASN A 155 -6.48 -2.84 -6.22
CA ASN A 155 -7.01 -3.63 -5.12
C ASN A 155 -6.11 -4.83 -4.87
N VAL A 156 -5.60 -4.96 -3.62
CA VAL A 156 -4.71 -6.04 -3.21
C VAL A 156 -5.30 -6.78 -2.02
N GLU A 157 -5.47 -8.08 -2.19
CA GLU A 157 -5.80 -9.00 -1.11
C GLU A 157 -4.52 -9.44 -0.39
N THR A 158 -4.53 -9.36 0.94
CA THR A 158 -3.45 -9.84 1.81
C THR A 158 -4.01 -10.88 2.76
N MET A 159 -3.40 -12.05 2.78
CA MET A 159 -3.77 -13.17 3.65
C MET A 159 -2.62 -13.56 4.56
N VAL A 160 -2.88 -13.80 5.83
CA VAL A 160 -1.90 -14.28 6.82
C VAL A 160 -2.32 -15.67 7.30
N TYR A 161 -1.41 -16.62 7.19
CA TYR A 161 -1.63 -18.01 7.55
C TYR A 161 -0.71 -18.43 8.70
N SER A 162 -1.22 -19.26 9.60
CA SER A 162 -0.42 -20.14 10.43
C SER A 162 -0.09 -21.39 9.61
N VAL A 163 1.18 -21.57 9.24
CA VAL A 163 1.64 -22.78 8.52
C VAL A 163 1.59 -23.97 9.45
N LYS A 164 1.94 -23.78 10.72
CA LYS A 164 1.93 -24.82 11.75
C LYS A 164 0.53 -25.41 11.95
N ASP A 165 -0.49 -24.57 11.98
CA ASP A 165 -1.88 -24.99 12.21
C ASP A 165 -2.64 -25.26 10.90
N GLY A 166 -2.03 -24.93 9.76
CA GLY A 166 -2.60 -25.09 8.42
C GLY A 166 -3.85 -24.23 8.18
N LYS A 167 -3.97 -23.06 8.85
CA LYS A 167 -5.18 -22.24 8.79
C LYS A 167 -4.93 -20.77 8.47
N LEU A 168 -5.92 -20.13 7.85
CA LEU A 168 -5.99 -18.69 7.67
C LEU A 168 -6.26 -18.04 9.02
N VAL A 169 -5.44 -17.05 9.41
CA VAL A 169 -5.59 -16.33 10.69
C VAL A 169 -6.08 -14.91 10.50
N TRP A 170 -5.80 -14.32 9.35
CA TRP A 170 -6.28 -12.99 8.99
C TRP A 170 -6.31 -12.81 7.47
N ALA A 171 -7.29 -12.04 7.00
CA ALA A 171 -7.39 -11.61 5.61
C ALA A 171 -7.83 -10.15 5.55
N GLY A 172 -7.39 -9.42 4.53
CA GLY A 172 -7.84 -8.05 4.28
C GLY A 172 -7.63 -7.65 2.84
N THR A 173 -8.43 -6.69 2.37
CA THR A 173 -8.30 -6.08 1.06
C THR A 173 -7.98 -4.61 1.21
N THR A 174 -6.92 -4.17 0.58
CA THR A 174 -6.52 -2.77 0.49
C THR A 174 -6.80 -2.22 -0.90
N GLU A 175 -7.11 -0.93 -0.96
CA GLU A 175 -7.26 -0.15 -2.17
C GLU A 175 -6.22 0.95 -2.17
N THR A 176 -5.42 1.02 -3.24
CA THR A 176 -4.40 2.06 -3.42
C THR A 176 -4.78 2.92 -4.61
N PHE A 177 -4.90 4.23 -4.36
CA PHE A 177 -5.25 5.23 -5.37
C PHE A 177 -3.97 5.85 -5.95
N ASN A 178 -3.85 5.82 -7.29
CA ASN A 178 -2.75 6.38 -8.06
C ASN A 178 -1.35 6.02 -7.50
N PRO A 179 -1.00 4.74 -7.37
CA PRO A 179 0.34 4.38 -6.90
C PRO A 179 1.41 4.90 -7.88
N SER A 180 2.41 5.60 -7.37
CA SER A 180 3.51 6.16 -8.19
C SER A 180 4.44 5.06 -8.70
N ASN A 181 4.61 4.02 -7.91
CA ASN A 181 5.45 2.85 -8.18
C ASN A 181 5.08 1.69 -7.23
N ILE A 182 5.72 0.54 -7.41
CA ILE A 182 5.47 -0.66 -6.61
C ILE A 182 5.85 -0.43 -5.14
N ASP A 183 6.97 0.24 -4.86
CA ASP A 183 7.45 0.45 -3.50
C ASP A 183 6.47 1.31 -2.69
N ASP A 184 5.97 2.41 -3.25
CA ASP A 184 4.96 3.27 -2.61
C ASP A 184 3.67 2.49 -2.33
N MET A 185 3.22 1.67 -3.28
CA MET A 185 2.04 0.81 -3.11
C MET A 185 2.25 -0.19 -1.96
N VAL A 186 3.39 -0.88 -1.95
CA VAL A 186 3.72 -1.86 -0.91
C VAL A 186 3.87 -1.18 0.46
N ASP A 187 4.42 0.04 0.52
CA ASP A 187 4.49 0.84 1.74
C ASP A 187 3.11 1.15 2.30
N GLY A 188 2.21 1.60 1.44
CA GLY A 188 0.83 1.87 1.80
C GLY A 188 0.11 0.62 2.32
N ILE A 189 0.21 -0.50 1.59
CA ILE A 189 -0.39 -1.79 1.96
C ILE A 189 0.15 -2.25 3.32
N ALA A 190 1.48 -2.30 3.48
CA ALA A 190 2.11 -2.76 4.71
C ALA A 190 1.73 -1.89 5.92
N SER A 191 1.60 -0.58 5.72
CA SER A 191 1.15 0.35 6.75
C SER A 191 -0.30 0.10 7.15
N ALA A 192 -1.22 0.03 6.18
CA ALA A 192 -2.65 -0.18 6.43
C ALA A 192 -2.92 -1.54 7.11
N VAL A 193 -2.31 -2.62 6.59
CA VAL A 193 -2.41 -3.97 7.16
C VAL A 193 -1.84 -4.00 8.58
N SER A 194 -0.64 -3.44 8.79
CA SER A 194 -0.01 -3.41 10.11
C SER A 194 -0.83 -2.66 11.16
N GLN A 195 -1.40 -1.51 10.80
CA GLN A 195 -2.26 -0.74 11.70
C GLN A 195 -3.50 -1.56 12.11
N GLU A 196 -4.12 -2.24 11.16
CA GLU A 196 -5.30 -3.07 11.47
C GLU A 196 -4.93 -4.29 12.31
N LEU A 197 -3.82 -4.98 12.01
CA LEU A 197 -3.34 -6.10 12.82
C LEU A 197 -3.04 -5.66 14.27
N THR A 198 -2.45 -4.48 14.44
CA THR A 198 -2.19 -3.89 15.78
C THR A 198 -3.50 -3.54 16.49
N LYS A 199 -4.45 -2.91 15.82
CA LYS A 199 -5.78 -2.58 16.35
C LYS A 199 -6.55 -3.83 16.80
N GLN A 200 -6.40 -4.92 16.06
CA GLN A 200 -7.00 -6.22 16.41
C GLN A 200 -6.20 -7.02 17.45
N GLY A 201 -5.07 -6.50 17.93
CA GLY A 201 -4.21 -7.16 18.92
C GLY A 201 -3.44 -8.37 18.38
N LEU A 202 -3.30 -8.49 17.04
CA LEU A 202 -2.56 -9.58 16.39
C LEU A 202 -1.07 -9.27 16.25
N VAL A 203 -0.67 -8.02 16.38
CA VAL A 203 0.74 -7.57 16.37
C VAL A 203 0.92 -6.51 17.46
N LYS A 204 2.10 -6.50 18.11
CA LYS A 204 2.49 -5.51 19.12
C LYS A 204 3.15 -4.29 18.51
#